data_787110d5afb18bf6c17b693427947067
#
_entry.id   787110d5afb18bf6c17b693427947067
#
_cell.length_a   1.000
_cell.length_b   1.000
_cell.length_c   1.000
_cell.angle_alpha   90.00
_cell.angle_beta   90.00
_cell.angle_gamma   90.00
#
_symmetry.space_group_name_H-M   'P 1'
#
loop_
_entity.id
_entity.type
_entity.pdbx_description
1 polymer ?
#
loop_
_entity_poly.entity_id
_entity_poly.type
_entity_poly.pdbx_seq_one_letter_code
_entity_poly.pdbx_strand_id
1 'polypeptide(L)'
;MKDVITPPQHLYPYRWFLEDTVFTKDKGKVFSCFACGGGSTMGYKIAGYDVIGCNEIDPRMMKCYETNHHPQYSYLEDIRDLVKRNNLPEELYHLDILDGSPPCSTFSMSGLREDAWGKEKKFKEGQKTQVLDTLFFDFIALAKRLKPKVVIAENVKGLLLGNAIDYVRRIYKDFEEAGYYCQHFLLDASKMGVPQKRERVFFICIRHDLGVHFLKVSDLFNVEPYIDMEFNESEIYYGEYADYKGKPIGVKMRKLFEQRVAGDIALAEAYKKPVSYTHLTLPTMLAV
;
A
#
# COMPACT_ATOMS: atom_id res chain seq x y z
N MET A 1 -20.93 10.57 36.26
CA MET A 1 -20.76 11.05 34.89
C MET A 1 -19.65 10.23 34.29
N LYS A 2 -19.90 9.47 33.23
CA LYS A 2 -18.82 8.78 32.52
C LYS A 2 -18.12 9.85 31.70
N ASP A 3 -16.84 10.00 31.94
CA ASP A 3 -16.01 10.90 31.14
C ASP A 3 -16.16 10.52 29.67
N VAL A 4 -16.68 11.41 28.88
CA VAL A 4 -16.71 11.27 27.42
C VAL A 4 -15.27 11.43 26.96
N ILE A 5 -14.59 10.30 26.75
CA ILE A 5 -13.27 10.34 26.12
C ILE A 5 -13.48 10.89 24.71
N THR A 6 -13.06 12.12 24.50
CA THR A 6 -13.04 12.72 23.16
C THR A 6 -11.98 11.95 22.37
N PRO A 7 -12.34 11.26 21.29
CA PRO A 7 -11.35 10.54 20.49
C PRO A 7 -10.29 11.53 19.99
N PRO A 8 -9.02 11.11 19.89
CA PRO A 8 -7.98 11.96 19.34
C PRO A 8 -8.39 12.48 17.97
N GLN A 9 -8.11 13.74 17.70
CA GLN A 9 -8.39 14.35 16.39
C GLN A 9 -7.39 13.74 15.39
N HIS A 10 -7.88 12.83 14.55
CA HIS A 10 -7.11 12.34 13.41
C HIS A 10 -7.13 13.39 12.30
N LEU A 11 -6.02 13.43 11.50
CA LEU A 11 -5.89 14.32 10.35
C LEU A 11 -7.01 14.14 9.32
N TYR A 12 -7.60 12.96 9.28
CA TYR A 12 -8.69 12.63 8.37
C TYR A 12 -9.89 12.07 9.14
N PRO A 13 -11.14 12.34 8.70
CA PRO A 13 -12.31 11.74 9.30
C PRO A 13 -12.24 10.21 9.12
N TYR A 14 -12.38 9.49 10.22
CA TYR A 14 -12.34 8.02 10.21
C TYR A 14 -13.58 7.41 9.54
N ARG A 15 -14.73 8.07 9.65
CA ARG A 15 -15.97 7.68 8.98
C ARG A 15 -16.31 8.68 7.90
N TRP A 16 -16.43 8.19 6.68
CA TRP A 16 -16.82 8.96 5.52
C TRP A 16 -17.54 8.06 4.51
N PHE A 17 -18.36 8.65 3.67
CA PHE A 17 -19.05 7.97 2.59
C PHE A 17 -18.54 8.48 1.26
N LEU A 18 -18.26 7.57 0.34
CA LEU A 18 -17.73 7.93 -0.98
C LEU A 18 -18.68 8.88 -1.74
N GLU A 19 -19.99 8.66 -1.59
CA GLU A 19 -21.03 9.47 -2.24
C GLU A 19 -21.03 10.93 -1.78
N ASP A 20 -20.65 11.18 -0.52
CA ASP A 20 -20.64 12.52 0.08
C ASP A 20 -19.26 13.20 0.01
N THR A 21 -18.25 12.51 -0.51
CA THR A 21 -16.88 13.00 -0.46
C THR A 21 -16.52 13.83 -1.67
N VAL A 22 -16.11 15.08 -1.44
CA VAL A 22 -15.55 15.97 -2.46
C VAL A 22 -14.02 15.87 -2.43
N PHE A 23 -13.43 15.46 -3.53
CA PHE A 23 -11.97 15.40 -3.70
C PHE A 23 -11.46 16.70 -4.32
N THR A 24 -10.50 17.37 -3.67
CA THR A 24 -10.00 18.69 -4.11
C THR A 24 -9.20 18.65 -5.40
N LYS A 25 -8.44 17.57 -5.62
CA LYS A 25 -7.61 17.35 -6.83
C LYS A 25 -6.59 18.47 -7.13
N ASP A 26 -6.11 19.14 -6.10
CA ASP A 26 -5.27 20.34 -6.19
C ASP A 26 -3.78 20.10 -5.91
N LYS A 27 -3.39 18.85 -5.57
CA LYS A 27 -2.02 18.52 -5.17
C LYS A 27 -1.16 17.88 -6.25
N GLY A 28 -1.74 17.54 -7.38
CA GLY A 28 -1.00 16.93 -8.48
C GLY A 28 -1.63 15.66 -9.01
N LYS A 29 -0.99 15.07 -10.02
CA LYS A 29 -1.49 13.90 -10.77
C LYS A 29 -0.80 12.62 -10.32
N VAL A 30 -1.60 11.56 -10.14
CA VAL A 30 -1.12 10.22 -9.77
C VAL A 30 -1.55 9.19 -10.80
N PHE A 31 -0.68 8.24 -11.10
CA PHE A 31 -1.01 7.02 -11.82
C PHE A 31 -0.66 5.81 -10.95
N SER A 32 -1.60 4.86 -10.81
CA SER A 32 -1.45 3.70 -9.92
C SER A 32 -1.26 2.41 -10.70
N CYS A 33 -0.16 1.70 -10.45
CA CYS A 33 0.13 0.38 -11.02
C CYS A 33 -0.17 -0.72 -10.01
N PHE A 34 -0.54 -1.92 -10.51
CA PHE A 34 -0.98 -3.03 -9.66
C PHE A 34 -2.13 -2.61 -8.73
N ALA A 35 -3.04 -1.82 -9.29
CA ALA A 35 -3.97 -0.99 -8.55
C ALA A 35 -5.02 -1.77 -7.76
N CYS A 36 -5.20 -3.06 -8.06
CA CYS A 36 -6.23 -3.90 -7.43
C CYS A 36 -7.61 -3.23 -7.43
N GLY A 37 -8.30 -3.21 -6.28
CA GLY A 37 -9.57 -2.52 -6.11
C GLY A 37 -9.47 -1.01 -5.82
N GLY A 38 -8.25 -0.43 -5.83
CA GLY A 38 -8.05 1.02 -5.69
C GLY A 38 -7.87 1.52 -4.25
N GLY A 39 -7.36 0.70 -3.34
CA GLY A 39 -7.14 1.13 -1.95
C GLY A 39 -6.17 2.30 -1.81
N SER A 40 -4.99 2.23 -2.46
CA SER A 40 -4.02 3.34 -2.48
C SER A 40 -4.59 4.56 -3.21
N THR A 41 -5.29 4.34 -4.32
CA THR A 41 -5.99 5.40 -5.07
C THR A 41 -6.93 6.20 -4.19
N MET A 42 -7.68 5.53 -3.31
CA MET A 42 -8.58 6.22 -2.37
C MET A 42 -7.78 7.12 -1.41
N GLY A 43 -6.66 6.61 -0.89
CA GLY A 43 -5.76 7.40 -0.04
C GLY A 43 -5.25 8.67 -0.75
N TYR A 44 -4.80 8.55 -2.00
CA TYR A 44 -4.37 9.71 -2.78
C TYR A 44 -5.50 10.72 -3.03
N LYS A 45 -6.70 10.24 -3.37
CA LYS A 45 -7.87 11.12 -3.57
C LYS A 45 -8.24 11.89 -2.30
N ILE A 46 -8.25 11.19 -1.14
CA ILE A 46 -8.51 11.83 0.16
C ILE A 46 -7.43 12.86 0.48
N ALA A 47 -6.16 12.56 0.14
CA ALA A 47 -5.05 13.49 0.31
C ALA A 47 -5.07 14.69 -0.66
N GLY A 48 -6.02 14.75 -1.62
CA GLY A 48 -6.19 15.87 -2.56
C GLY A 48 -5.47 15.70 -3.90
N TYR A 49 -5.03 14.48 -4.23
CA TYR A 49 -4.44 14.20 -5.55
C TYR A 49 -5.50 13.82 -6.58
N ASP A 50 -5.24 14.14 -7.85
CA ASP A 50 -6.01 13.66 -8.99
C ASP A 50 -5.40 12.35 -9.51
N VAL A 51 -6.04 11.23 -9.20
CA VAL A 51 -5.60 9.92 -9.71
C VAL A 51 -6.20 9.72 -11.10
N ILE A 52 -5.40 10.01 -12.12
CA ILE A 52 -5.85 10.06 -13.51
C ILE A 52 -5.98 8.70 -14.18
N GLY A 53 -5.33 7.65 -13.63
CA GLY A 53 -5.41 6.34 -14.24
C GLY A 53 -4.78 5.22 -13.42
N CYS A 54 -4.95 4.00 -13.95
CA CYS A 54 -4.43 2.79 -13.33
C CYS A 54 -3.99 1.74 -14.35
N ASN A 55 -3.13 0.81 -13.87
CA ASN A 55 -2.81 -0.45 -14.54
C ASN A 55 -3.12 -1.62 -13.60
N GLU A 56 -3.83 -2.59 -14.11
CA GLU A 56 -4.20 -3.83 -13.41
C GLU A 56 -4.32 -4.97 -14.42
N ILE A 57 -3.93 -6.18 -14.05
CA ILE A 57 -4.00 -7.36 -14.92
C ILE A 57 -5.26 -8.20 -14.70
N ASP A 58 -5.86 -8.14 -13.50
CA ASP A 58 -7.08 -8.90 -13.18
C ASP A 58 -8.32 -8.11 -13.62
N PRO A 59 -9.13 -8.64 -14.58
CA PRO A 59 -10.29 -7.93 -15.10
C PRO A 59 -11.39 -7.70 -14.05
N ARG A 60 -11.46 -8.53 -13.00
CA ARG A 60 -12.43 -8.34 -11.90
C ARG A 60 -12.01 -7.19 -11.00
N MET A 61 -10.71 -7.09 -10.71
CA MET A 61 -10.15 -5.98 -9.95
C MET A 61 -10.27 -4.67 -10.74
N MET A 62 -9.95 -4.70 -12.05
CA MET A 62 -10.13 -3.53 -12.91
C MET A 62 -11.59 -3.07 -12.92
N LYS A 63 -12.57 -3.98 -13.07
CA LYS A 63 -13.97 -3.63 -13.01
C LYS A 63 -14.37 -2.99 -11.69
N CYS A 64 -13.87 -3.53 -10.57
CA CYS A 64 -14.09 -2.95 -9.24
C CYS A 64 -13.48 -1.54 -9.16
N TYR A 65 -12.25 -1.37 -9.64
CA TYR A 65 -11.56 -0.08 -9.67
C TYR A 65 -12.34 0.96 -10.50
N GLU A 66 -12.70 0.62 -11.73
CA GLU A 66 -13.44 1.52 -12.63
C GLU A 66 -14.80 1.94 -12.06
N THR A 67 -15.51 1.00 -11.41
CA THR A 67 -16.80 1.28 -10.77
C THR A 67 -16.67 2.29 -9.63
N ASN A 68 -15.60 2.23 -8.84
CA ASN A 68 -15.43 3.06 -7.65
C ASN A 68 -14.67 4.37 -7.93
N HIS A 69 -13.76 4.37 -8.89
CA HIS A 69 -12.80 5.46 -9.06
C HIS A 69 -12.99 6.27 -10.35
N HIS A 70 -13.65 5.72 -11.37
CA HIS A 70 -13.91 6.36 -12.68
C HIS A 70 -12.63 6.99 -13.25
N PRO A 71 -11.54 6.23 -13.48
CA PRO A 71 -10.28 6.77 -13.96
C PRO A 71 -10.40 7.27 -15.41
N GLN A 72 -9.61 8.27 -15.76
CA GLN A 72 -9.51 8.77 -17.13
C GLN A 72 -8.81 7.73 -18.03
N TYR A 73 -7.82 7.02 -17.48
CA TYR A 73 -7.03 6.01 -18.18
C TYR A 73 -7.05 4.67 -17.44
N SER A 74 -7.55 3.62 -18.09
CA SER A 74 -7.54 2.24 -17.58
C SER A 74 -6.74 1.34 -18.49
N TYR A 75 -5.71 0.68 -17.95
CA TYR A 75 -4.88 -0.27 -18.68
C TYR A 75 -5.04 -1.67 -18.06
N LEU A 76 -5.96 -2.45 -18.64
CA LEU A 76 -6.15 -3.87 -18.29
C LEU A 76 -5.13 -4.72 -19.05
N GLU A 77 -3.89 -4.67 -18.62
CA GLU A 77 -2.79 -5.39 -19.27
C GLU A 77 -1.64 -5.64 -18.31
N ASP A 78 -0.72 -6.50 -18.71
CA ASP A 78 0.54 -6.70 -18.01
C ASP A 78 1.37 -5.41 -18.03
N ILE A 79 2.02 -5.05 -16.91
CA ILE A 79 2.87 -3.87 -16.84
C ILE A 79 4.01 -3.90 -17.87
N ARG A 80 4.49 -5.09 -18.24
CA ARG A 80 5.51 -5.27 -19.27
C ARG A 80 5.05 -4.83 -20.66
N ASP A 81 3.76 -4.95 -20.93
CA ASP A 81 3.15 -4.48 -22.17
C ASP A 81 2.91 -2.96 -22.10
N LEU A 82 2.48 -2.45 -20.94
CA LEU A 82 2.34 -1.02 -20.69
C LEU A 82 3.67 -0.27 -20.88
N VAL A 83 4.78 -0.83 -20.36
CA VAL A 83 6.13 -0.26 -20.55
C VAL A 83 6.51 -0.12 -22.02
N LYS A 84 6.05 -1.03 -22.88
CA LYS A 84 6.37 -1.05 -24.34
C LYS A 84 5.38 -0.25 -25.19
N ARG A 85 4.27 0.15 -24.63
CA ARG A 85 3.17 0.80 -25.37
C ARG A 85 3.59 2.17 -25.94
N ASN A 86 3.47 2.36 -27.25
CA ASN A 86 3.96 3.58 -27.91
C ASN A 86 2.98 4.78 -27.86
N ASN A 87 1.71 4.53 -27.52
CA ASN A 87 0.63 5.52 -27.55
C ASN A 87 0.12 5.88 -26.15
N LEU A 88 1.03 6.10 -25.20
CA LEU A 88 0.64 6.63 -23.90
C LEU A 88 0.27 8.12 -24.04
N PRO A 89 -0.81 8.57 -23.35
CA PRO A 89 -1.19 9.98 -23.33
C PRO A 89 -0.09 10.85 -22.71
N GLU A 90 -0.01 12.09 -23.19
CA GLU A 90 1.01 13.06 -22.76
C GLU A 90 0.94 13.32 -21.25
N GLU A 91 -0.24 13.28 -20.66
CA GLU A 91 -0.43 13.49 -19.22
C GLU A 91 0.31 12.49 -18.35
N LEU A 92 0.58 11.27 -18.84
CA LEU A 92 1.36 10.28 -18.10
C LEU A 92 2.85 10.63 -18.03
N TYR A 93 3.35 11.52 -18.88
CA TYR A 93 4.72 12.04 -18.81
C TYR A 93 4.85 13.28 -17.90
N HIS A 94 3.74 13.72 -17.30
CA HIS A 94 3.67 14.86 -16.38
C HIS A 94 3.10 14.48 -15.01
N LEU A 95 3.36 13.25 -14.55
CA LEU A 95 2.91 12.77 -13.25
C LEU A 95 3.71 13.39 -12.11
N ASP A 96 3.01 13.73 -11.04
CA ASP A 96 3.63 14.04 -9.76
C ASP A 96 4.02 12.76 -9.03
N ILE A 97 3.14 11.75 -9.03
CA ILE A 97 3.41 10.47 -8.37
C ILE A 97 3.10 9.29 -9.32
N LEU A 98 4.02 8.35 -9.38
CA LEU A 98 3.78 6.99 -9.87
C LEU A 98 3.71 6.08 -8.64
N ASP A 99 2.54 5.50 -8.39
CA ASP A 99 2.27 4.57 -7.30
C ASP A 99 2.26 3.14 -7.80
N GLY A 100 2.72 2.20 -6.99
CA GLY A 100 2.60 0.79 -7.33
C GLY A 100 2.89 -0.16 -6.18
N SER A 101 2.22 -1.31 -6.21
CA SER A 101 2.46 -2.42 -5.28
C SER A 101 2.82 -3.70 -6.06
N PRO A 102 4.01 -3.74 -6.68
CA PRO A 102 4.43 -4.90 -7.46
C PRO A 102 4.44 -6.16 -6.58
N PRO A 103 3.85 -7.27 -7.04
CA PRO A 103 3.72 -8.47 -6.22
C PRO A 103 5.08 -9.08 -5.87
N CYS A 104 5.24 -9.43 -4.60
CA CYS A 104 6.42 -10.07 -4.05
C CYS A 104 6.04 -11.39 -3.35
N SER A 105 5.58 -12.35 -4.14
CA SER A 105 5.03 -13.60 -3.61
C SER A 105 6.06 -14.51 -2.95
N THR A 106 7.34 -14.34 -3.27
CA THR A 106 8.45 -15.17 -2.77
C THR A 106 8.90 -14.77 -1.38
N PHE A 107 8.67 -13.49 -0.98
CA PHE A 107 9.12 -12.95 0.30
C PHE A 107 8.00 -12.76 1.33
N SER A 108 6.77 -13.17 1.01
CA SER A 108 5.67 -13.13 1.98
C SER A 108 5.91 -14.12 3.12
N MET A 109 5.75 -13.68 4.38
CA MET A 109 5.86 -14.53 5.58
C MET A 109 4.88 -15.71 5.59
N SER A 110 3.79 -15.62 4.83
CA SER A 110 2.78 -16.66 4.64
C SER A 110 3.02 -17.56 3.42
N GLY A 111 4.07 -17.30 2.61
CA GLY A 111 4.44 -18.09 1.45
C GLY A 111 5.56 -19.09 1.75
N LEU A 112 5.69 -20.12 0.90
CA LEU A 112 6.84 -21.03 0.90
C LEU A 112 8.07 -20.22 0.50
N ARG A 113 9.02 -20.07 1.43
CA ARG A 113 10.26 -19.33 1.25
C ARG A 113 11.21 -20.10 0.31
N GLU A 114 12.01 -19.37 -0.45
CA GLU A 114 13.24 -19.78 -1.16
C GLU A 114 13.10 -20.78 -2.33
N ASP A 115 12.29 -21.84 -2.23
CA ASP A 115 12.13 -22.81 -3.33
C ASP A 115 11.30 -22.30 -4.53
N ALA A 116 10.76 -21.11 -4.44
CA ALA A 116 9.83 -20.55 -5.42
C ALA A 116 10.41 -19.42 -6.29
N TRP A 117 11.69 -19.07 -6.10
CA TRP A 117 12.36 -18.03 -6.89
C TRP A 117 12.45 -18.43 -8.37
N GLY A 118 12.06 -17.52 -9.26
CA GLY A 118 12.10 -17.75 -10.70
C GLY A 118 11.07 -18.76 -11.24
N LYS A 119 10.22 -19.34 -10.39
CA LYS A 119 9.17 -20.26 -10.84
C LYS A 119 7.91 -19.54 -11.26
N GLU A 120 7.30 -20.03 -12.33
CA GLU A 120 6.00 -19.55 -12.77
C GLU A 120 4.92 -19.81 -11.72
N LYS A 121 4.13 -18.79 -11.41
CA LYS A 121 3.01 -18.89 -10.46
C LYS A 121 1.69 -18.50 -11.10
N LYS A 122 0.65 -19.23 -10.73
CA LYS A 122 -0.73 -18.97 -11.12
C LYS A 122 -1.51 -18.58 -9.86
N PHE A 123 -1.97 -17.35 -9.79
CA PHE A 123 -2.59 -16.81 -8.57
C PHE A 123 -4.04 -17.19 -8.36
N LYS A 124 -4.81 -17.30 -9.46
CA LYS A 124 -6.24 -17.67 -9.45
C LYS A 124 -6.60 -18.38 -10.75
N GLU A 125 -7.72 -19.08 -10.75
CA GLU A 125 -8.29 -19.65 -11.97
C GLU A 125 -8.52 -18.56 -13.02
N GLY A 126 -8.01 -18.79 -14.23
CA GLY A 126 -8.15 -17.85 -15.36
C GLY A 126 -6.99 -16.88 -15.57
N GLN A 127 -6.05 -16.74 -14.65
CA GLN A 127 -4.85 -15.92 -14.86
C GLN A 127 -3.76 -16.71 -15.59
N LYS A 128 -3.01 -16.01 -16.47
CA LYS A 128 -1.80 -16.56 -17.08
C LYS A 128 -0.73 -16.79 -16.02
N THR A 129 0.02 -17.88 -16.17
CA THR A 129 1.20 -18.16 -15.35
C THR A 129 2.25 -17.07 -15.54
N GLN A 130 2.81 -16.52 -14.46
CA GLN A 130 3.76 -15.40 -14.52
C GLN A 130 4.96 -15.64 -13.63
N VAL A 131 6.13 -15.16 -14.06
CA VAL A 131 7.29 -14.94 -13.20
C VAL A 131 7.13 -13.57 -12.57
N LEU A 132 6.87 -13.53 -11.27
CA LEU A 132 6.52 -12.31 -10.57
C LEU A 132 7.72 -11.55 -10.02
N ASP A 133 8.85 -12.24 -9.91
CA ASP A 133 10.05 -11.71 -9.27
C ASP A 133 10.68 -10.54 -10.05
N THR A 134 10.31 -10.36 -11.33
CA THR A 134 10.79 -9.28 -12.18
C THR A 134 9.89 -8.06 -12.23
N LEU A 135 8.63 -8.18 -11.80
CA LEU A 135 7.62 -7.13 -11.98
C LEU A 135 7.96 -5.80 -11.26
N PHE A 136 8.75 -5.87 -10.19
CA PHE A 136 9.26 -4.67 -9.54
C PHE A 136 10.20 -3.88 -10.46
N PHE A 137 11.04 -4.58 -11.22
CA PHE A 137 11.97 -3.95 -12.18
C PHE A 137 11.26 -3.43 -13.42
N ASP A 138 10.17 -4.09 -13.84
CA ASP A 138 9.29 -3.58 -14.89
C ASP A 138 8.58 -2.29 -14.45
N PHE A 139 8.20 -2.19 -13.17
CA PHE A 139 7.68 -0.95 -12.57
C PHE A 139 8.74 0.17 -12.56
N ILE A 140 9.99 -0.14 -12.21
CA ILE A 140 11.11 0.83 -12.29
C ILE A 140 11.34 1.25 -13.74
N ALA A 141 11.24 0.33 -14.71
CA ALA A 141 11.36 0.66 -16.14
C ALA A 141 10.25 1.63 -16.59
N LEU A 142 9.02 1.46 -16.09
CA LEU A 142 7.94 2.42 -16.33
C LEU A 142 8.25 3.78 -15.71
N ALA A 143 8.76 3.82 -14.47
CA ALA A 143 9.19 5.05 -13.81
C ALA A 143 10.29 5.78 -14.59
N LYS A 144 11.30 5.04 -15.08
CA LYS A 144 12.38 5.57 -15.93
C LYS A 144 11.85 6.20 -17.23
N ARG A 145 10.79 5.60 -17.80
CA ARG A 145 10.17 6.09 -19.03
C ARG A 145 9.29 7.32 -18.79
N LEU A 146 8.39 7.29 -17.80
CA LEU A 146 7.42 8.36 -17.54
C LEU A 146 8.02 9.53 -16.77
N LYS A 147 9.10 9.31 -16.04
CA LYS A 147 9.84 10.32 -15.25
C LYS A 147 8.94 11.11 -14.27
N PRO A 148 8.07 10.44 -13.48
CA PRO A 148 7.29 11.12 -12.46
C PRO A 148 8.20 11.87 -11.48
N LYS A 149 7.67 12.85 -10.75
CA LYS A 149 8.44 13.58 -9.73
C LYS A 149 8.82 12.68 -8.57
N VAL A 150 7.88 11.83 -8.15
CA VAL A 150 8.05 10.88 -7.05
C VAL A 150 7.56 9.51 -7.49
N VAL A 151 8.25 8.45 -7.07
CA VAL A 151 7.77 7.07 -7.20
C VAL A 151 7.53 6.52 -5.79
N ILE A 152 6.40 5.88 -5.58
CA ILE A 152 6.07 5.21 -4.33
C ILE A 152 5.79 3.74 -4.63
N ALA A 153 6.62 2.84 -4.06
CA ALA A 153 6.46 1.41 -4.24
C ALA A 153 6.21 0.74 -2.88
N GLU A 154 5.06 0.06 -2.74
CA GLU A 154 4.71 -0.69 -1.52
C GLU A 154 5.11 -2.16 -1.66
N ASN A 155 5.58 -2.75 -0.54
CA ASN A 155 5.85 -4.17 -0.48
C ASN A 155 5.73 -4.74 0.95
N VAL A 156 5.88 -6.06 1.07
CA VAL A 156 5.83 -6.75 2.36
C VAL A 156 7.15 -6.61 3.14
N LYS A 157 7.08 -6.61 4.47
CA LYS A 157 8.26 -6.57 5.37
C LYS A 157 9.29 -7.66 5.06
N GLY A 158 8.83 -8.84 4.60
CA GLY A 158 9.70 -9.96 4.26
C GLY A 158 10.78 -9.62 3.21
N LEU A 159 10.56 -8.59 2.41
CA LEU A 159 11.54 -8.09 1.43
C LEU A 159 12.83 -7.57 2.08
N LEU A 160 12.79 -7.14 3.33
CA LEU A 160 13.96 -6.65 4.07
C LEU A 160 14.70 -7.76 4.84
N LEU A 161 14.29 -9.04 4.71
CA LEU A 161 14.78 -10.12 5.53
C LEU A 161 15.52 -11.20 4.69
N GLY A 162 16.60 -11.75 5.28
CA GLY A 162 17.30 -12.90 4.72
C GLY A 162 17.90 -12.64 3.34
N ASN A 163 17.74 -13.59 2.44
CA ASN A 163 18.33 -13.58 1.09
C ASN A 163 17.72 -12.49 0.15
N ALA A 164 16.64 -11.82 0.60
CA ALA A 164 16.03 -10.76 -0.19
C ALA A 164 16.86 -9.46 -0.24
N ILE A 165 17.94 -9.36 0.56
CA ILE A 165 18.76 -8.15 0.62
C ILE A 165 19.39 -7.79 -0.73
N ASP A 166 19.78 -8.77 -1.53
CA ASP A 166 20.37 -8.52 -2.85
C ASP A 166 19.32 -8.02 -3.85
N TYR A 167 18.06 -8.46 -3.67
CA TYR A 167 16.95 -7.91 -4.43
C TYR A 167 16.70 -6.43 -4.08
N VAL A 168 16.77 -6.08 -2.79
CA VAL A 168 16.66 -4.69 -2.34
C VAL A 168 17.83 -3.84 -2.87
N ARG A 169 19.06 -4.35 -2.83
CA ARG A 169 20.24 -3.67 -3.41
C ARG A 169 20.04 -3.38 -4.89
N ARG A 170 19.47 -4.33 -5.62
CA ARG A 170 19.16 -4.15 -7.03
C ARG A 170 18.08 -3.08 -7.25
N ILE A 171 17.02 -3.05 -6.40
CA ILE A 171 15.99 -2.01 -6.44
C ILE A 171 16.65 -0.62 -6.33
N TYR A 172 17.53 -0.42 -5.35
CA TYR A 172 18.24 0.84 -5.19
C TYR A 172 19.06 1.22 -6.41
N LYS A 173 19.83 0.27 -6.92
CA LYS A 173 20.66 0.48 -8.10
C LYS A 173 19.81 0.86 -9.32
N ASP A 174 18.74 0.13 -9.59
CA ASP A 174 17.90 0.36 -10.75
C ASP A 174 17.14 1.70 -10.65
N PHE A 175 16.75 2.16 -9.45
CA PHE A 175 16.20 3.50 -9.23
C PHE A 175 17.24 4.59 -9.42
N GLU A 176 18.45 4.41 -8.92
CA GLU A 176 19.57 5.34 -9.15
C GLU A 176 19.86 5.49 -10.66
N GLU A 177 19.96 4.39 -11.39
CA GLU A 177 20.12 4.38 -12.85
C GLU A 177 18.92 4.97 -13.61
N ALA A 178 17.74 4.98 -12.99
CA ALA A 178 16.54 5.63 -13.52
C ALA A 178 16.50 7.14 -13.22
N GLY A 179 17.42 7.65 -12.41
CA GLY A 179 17.52 9.07 -12.06
C GLY A 179 16.78 9.47 -10.79
N TYR A 180 16.63 8.54 -9.83
CA TYR A 180 15.93 8.77 -8.57
C TYR A 180 16.82 8.51 -7.36
N TYR A 181 16.79 9.42 -6.41
CA TYR A 181 17.17 9.12 -5.04
C TYR A 181 16.09 8.27 -4.38
N CYS A 182 16.45 7.13 -3.83
CA CYS A 182 15.52 6.17 -3.26
C CYS A 182 15.82 5.91 -1.78
N GLN A 183 14.78 5.90 -0.94
CA GLN A 183 14.87 5.50 0.46
C GLN A 183 13.69 4.60 0.81
N HIS A 184 13.90 3.58 1.65
CA HIS A 184 12.79 2.76 2.13
C HIS A 184 12.45 3.06 3.58
N PHE A 185 11.17 2.88 3.90
CA PHE A 185 10.60 3.02 5.23
C PHE A 185 9.80 1.76 5.59
N LEU A 186 10.03 1.22 6.77
CA LEU A 186 9.16 0.20 7.34
C LEU A 186 8.09 0.90 8.18
N LEU A 187 6.87 0.97 7.68
CA LEU A 187 5.78 1.71 8.28
C LEU A 187 4.75 0.74 8.90
N ASP A 188 4.25 1.11 10.08
CA ASP A 188 3.14 0.41 10.74
C ASP A 188 1.87 1.26 10.62
N ALA A 189 0.85 0.73 9.97
CA ALA A 189 -0.42 1.42 9.75
C ALA A 189 -1.09 1.89 11.05
N SER A 190 -0.86 1.18 12.18
CA SER A 190 -1.40 1.59 13.49
C SER A 190 -0.90 2.95 13.97
N LYS A 191 0.26 3.40 13.46
CA LYS A 191 0.84 4.72 13.75
C LYS A 191 0.56 5.76 12.67
N MET A 192 -0.39 5.47 11.80
CA MET A 192 -0.76 6.30 10.66
C MET A 192 -2.28 6.52 10.60
N GLY A 193 -2.95 6.54 11.76
CA GLY A 193 -4.40 6.74 11.85
C GLY A 193 -5.25 5.56 11.39
N VAL A 194 -4.69 4.34 11.32
CA VAL A 194 -5.41 3.13 10.92
C VAL A 194 -5.51 2.16 12.11
N PRO A 195 -6.69 1.70 12.52
CA PRO A 195 -6.85 0.77 13.64
C PRO A 195 -6.46 -0.67 13.27
N GLN A 196 -5.29 -0.81 12.64
CA GLN A 196 -4.74 -2.09 12.22
C GLN A 196 -3.23 -2.10 12.37
N LYS A 197 -2.69 -3.07 13.09
CA LYS A 197 -1.25 -3.32 13.10
C LYS A 197 -0.85 -4.04 11.81
N ARG A 198 -0.22 -3.30 10.88
CA ARG A 198 0.18 -3.79 9.58
C ARG A 198 1.48 -3.12 9.14
N GLU A 199 2.57 -3.87 9.20
CA GLU A 199 3.86 -3.37 8.73
C GLU A 199 4.02 -3.60 7.22
N ARG A 200 4.44 -2.54 6.51
CA ARG A 200 4.77 -2.56 5.09
C ARG A 200 6.01 -1.75 4.81
N VAL A 201 6.74 -2.18 3.80
CA VAL A 201 7.89 -1.44 3.27
C VAL A 201 7.40 -0.51 2.17
N PHE A 202 7.78 0.75 2.27
CA PHE A 202 7.55 1.74 1.22
C PHE A 202 8.90 2.23 0.71
N PHE A 203 9.15 2.07 -0.58
CA PHE A 203 10.23 2.76 -1.26
C PHE A 203 9.69 4.08 -1.76
N ILE A 204 10.28 5.18 -1.28
CA ILE A 204 9.96 6.54 -1.70
C ILE A 204 11.17 7.04 -2.47
N CYS A 205 10.95 7.34 -3.76
CA CYS A 205 12.01 7.71 -4.68
C CYS A 205 11.72 9.09 -5.26
N ILE A 206 12.61 10.04 -5.04
CA ILE A 206 12.50 11.42 -5.50
C ILE A 206 13.43 11.61 -6.69
N ARG A 207 12.93 12.16 -7.79
CA ARG A 207 13.74 12.43 -8.98
C ARG A 207 14.90 13.39 -8.64
N HIS A 208 16.11 13.10 -9.15
CA HIS A 208 17.35 13.78 -8.77
C HIS A 208 17.30 15.31 -8.91
N ASP A 209 16.66 15.82 -9.97
CA ASP A 209 16.51 17.26 -10.19
C ASP A 209 15.67 17.99 -9.12
N LEU A 210 14.85 17.23 -8.37
CA LEU A 210 14.01 17.77 -7.30
C LEU A 210 14.60 17.53 -5.91
N GLY A 211 15.55 16.59 -5.79
CA GLY A 211 16.08 16.13 -4.50
C GLY A 211 16.62 17.26 -3.62
N VAL A 212 17.26 18.26 -4.21
CA VAL A 212 17.82 19.42 -3.49
C VAL A 212 16.79 20.16 -2.62
N HIS A 213 15.52 20.10 -2.97
CA HIS A 213 14.44 20.79 -2.24
C HIS A 213 13.78 19.93 -1.16
N PHE A 214 13.92 18.60 -1.22
CA PHE A 214 13.17 17.66 -0.39
C PHE A 214 14.06 16.80 0.52
N LEU A 215 15.35 16.70 0.20
CA LEU A 215 16.27 15.92 0.98
C LEU A 215 16.95 16.78 2.04
N LYS A 216 16.98 16.27 3.27
CA LYS A 216 17.78 16.88 4.34
C LYS A 216 19.19 16.33 4.28
N VAL A 217 20.16 17.18 4.55
CA VAL A 217 21.54 16.80 4.79
C VAL A 217 21.74 16.85 6.30
N SER A 218 21.99 15.71 6.91
CA SER A 218 22.33 15.68 8.32
C SER A 218 23.81 15.90 8.51
N ASP A 219 24.20 16.60 9.54
CA ASP A 219 25.52 16.80 10.14
C ASP A 219 26.80 16.67 9.28
N LEU A 220 27.87 17.33 9.74
CA LEU A 220 29.25 17.26 9.24
C LEU A 220 29.81 15.81 9.06
N PHE A 221 29.17 14.81 9.64
CA PHE A 221 29.63 13.41 9.64
C PHE A 221 28.77 12.47 8.79
N ASN A 222 27.54 12.86 8.40
CA ASN A 222 26.64 12.10 7.53
C ASN A 222 26.32 12.92 6.29
N VAL A 223 27.05 12.69 5.22
CA VAL A 223 26.99 13.49 3.99
C VAL A 223 25.86 13.01 3.04
N GLU A 224 25.26 11.86 3.30
CA GLU A 224 24.21 11.33 2.44
C GLU A 224 22.86 12.03 2.70
N PRO A 225 22.26 12.63 1.66
CA PRO A 225 20.96 13.26 1.81
C PRO A 225 19.87 12.20 2.10
N TYR A 226 18.90 12.55 2.96
CA TYR A 226 17.83 11.63 3.35
C TYR A 226 16.46 12.31 3.30
N ILE A 227 15.41 11.49 3.12
CA ILE A 227 14.02 11.93 3.23
C ILE A 227 13.66 11.88 4.71
N ASP A 228 13.29 13.04 5.28
CA ASP A 228 12.82 13.13 6.64
C ASP A 228 11.29 13.06 6.66
N MET A 229 10.76 11.99 7.26
CA MET A 229 9.32 11.76 7.39
C MET A 229 9.01 11.27 8.80
N GLU A 230 8.09 11.94 9.47
CA GLU A 230 7.59 11.54 10.78
C GLU A 230 6.21 10.90 10.66
N PHE A 231 6.09 9.70 11.22
CA PHE A 231 4.84 8.94 11.31
C PHE A 231 4.60 8.61 12.77
N ASN A 232 3.88 9.47 13.48
CA ASN A 232 3.74 9.43 14.92
C ASN A 232 2.30 9.69 15.41
N GLU A 233 1.31 9.29 14.62
CA GLU A 233 -0.07 9.34 15.10
C GLU A 233 -0.29 8.34 16.24
N SER A 234 -1.17 8.70 17.18
CA SER A 234 -1.55 7.81 18.27
C SER A 234 -2.23 6.55 17.75
N GLU A 235 -1.91 5.40 18.36
CA GLU A 235 -2.57 4.13 18.02
C GLU A 235 -4.07 4.23 18.31
N ILE A 236 -4.88 3.73 17.35
CA ILE A 236 -6.32 3.65 17.46
C ILE A 236 -6.69 2.21 17.80
N TYR A 237 -7.41 2.02 18.89
CA TYR A 237 -7.92 0.71 19.27
C TYR A 237 -9.22 0.42 18.52
N TYR A 238 -9.37 -0.80 18.03
CA TYR A 238 -10.57 -1.22 17.29
C TYR A 238 -11.86 -0.91 18.06
N GLY A 239 -11.86 -1.10 19.37
CA GLY A 239 -13.01 -0.82 20.24
C GLY A 239 -13.49 0.62 20.26
N GLU A 240 -12.65 1.58 19.88
CA GLU A 240 -13.00 3.01 19.83
C GLU A 240 -13.91 3.33 18.64
N TYR A 241 -13.80 2.54 17.58
CA TYR A 241 -14.49 2.79 16.30
C TYR A 241 -15.48 1.69 15.89
N ALA A 242 -15.45 0.55 16.59
CA ALA A 242 -16.36 -0.55 16.29
C ALA A 242 -17.81 -0.13 16.53
N ASP A 243 -18.65 -0.24 15.50
CA ASP A 243 -20.08 -0.07 15.65
C ASP A 243 -20.72 -1.40 16.08
N TYR A 244 -21.02 -1.51 17.37
CA TYR A 244 -21.67 -2.69 17.96
C TYR A 244 -23.17 -2.81 17.62
N LYS A 245 -23.73 -1.85 16.87
CA LYS A 245 -25.14 -1.86 16.43
C LYS A 245 -25.37 -2.65 15.14
N GLY A 246 -24.37 -3.36 14.66
CA GLY A 246 -24.48 -4.22 13.48
C GLY A 246 -25.56 -5.30 13.61
N LYS A 247 -26.00 -5.88 12.49
CA LYS A 247 -26.96 -6.99 12.47
C LYS A 247 -26.44 -8.15 13.33
N PRO A 248 -27.27 -8.78 14.16
CA PRO A 248 -26.86 -9.90 15.00
C PRO A 248 -26.30 -11.03 14.14
N ILE A 249 -25.07 -11.44 14.41
CA ILE A 249 -24.47 -12.64 13.79
C ILE A 249 -25.20 -13.90 14.30
N GLY A 250 -25.35 -14.88 13.41
CA GLY A 250 -25.98 -16.15 13.76
C GLY A 250 -25.28 -16.86 14.94
N VAL A 251 -26.02 -17.61 15.73
CA VAL A 251 -25.57 -18.25 16.98
C VAL A 251 -24.27 -19.07 16.81
N LYS A 252 -24.12 -19.76 15.68
CA LYS A 252 -22.89 -20.56 15.37
C LYS A 252 -21.66 -19.70 15.22
N MET A 253 -21.77 -18.60 14.51
CA MET A 253 -20.69 -17.63 14.28
C MET A 253 -20.36 -16.87 15.56
N ARG A 254 -21.36 -16.53 16.36
CA ARG A 254 -21.21 -15.89 17.67
C ARG A 254 -20.39 -16.73 18.64
N LYS A 255 -20.70 -18.02 18.75
CA LYS A 255 -19.93 -18.96 19.60
C LYS A 255 -18.45 -19.06 19.15
N LEU A 256 -18.20 -19.17 17.85
CA LEU A 256 -16.84 -19.19 17.31
C LEU A 256 -16.08 -17.90 17.60
N PHE A 257 -16.73 -16.77 17.48
CA PHE A 257 -16.18 -15.47 17.78
C PHE A 257 -15.84 -15.32 19.27
N GLU A 258 -16.78 -15.67 20.16
CA GLU A 258 -16.61 -15.62 21.63
C GLU A 258 -15.47 -16.53 22.09
N GLN A 259 -15.32 -17.73 21.52
CA GLN A 259 -14.22 -18.65 21.82
C GLN A 259 -12.86 -18.08 21.38
N ARG A 260 -12.78 -17.45 20.22
CA ARG A 260 -11.53 -16.82 19.74
C ARG A 260 -11.15 -15.60 20.57
N VAL A 261 -12.09 -14.71 20.82
CA VAL A 261 -11.86 -13.51 21.65
C VAL A 261 -11.42 -13.89 23.04
N ALA A 262 -12.06 -14.89 23.67
CA ALA A 262 -11.64 -15.39 24.98
C ALA A 262 -10.21 -15.96 24.96
N GLY A 263 -9.84 -16.69 23.90
CA GLY A 263 -8.48 -17.20 23.70
C GLY A 263 -7.45 -16.11 23.51
N ASP A 264 -7.77 -15.09 22.73
CA ASP A 264 -6.87 -13.96 22.47
C ASP A 264 -6.67 -13.08 23.72
N ILE A 265 -7.73 -12.85 24.51
CA ILE A 265 -7.66 -12.13 25.79
C ILE A 265 -6.80 -12.91 26.79
N ALA A 266 -7.04 -14.22 26.95
CA ALA A 266 -6.25 -15.05 27.83
C ALA A 266 -4.76 -15.08 27.43
N LEU A 267 -4.47 -15.13 26.15
CA LEU A 267 -3.11 -15.08 25.62
C LEU A 267 -2.46 -13.71 25.90
N ALA A 268 -3.17 -12.62 25.70
CA ALA A 268 -2.67 -11.27 25.95
C ALA A 268 -2.37 -11.03 27.43
N GLU A 269 -3.26 -11.49 28.31
CA GLU A 269 -3.04 -11.43 29.76
C GLU A 269 -1.82 -12.27 30.18
N ALA A 270 -1.69 -13.51 29.66
CA ALA A 270 -0.56 -14.39 29.98
C ALA A 270 0.80 -13.81 29.59
N TYR A 271 0.85 -13.10 28.46
CA TYR A 271 2.09 -12.53 27.94
C TYR A 271 2.28 -11.04 28.21
N LYS A 272 1.31 -10.38 28.86
CA LYS A 272 1.30 -8.91 29.07
C LYS A 272 1.58 -8.14 27.78
N LYS A 273 1.06 -8.62 26.66
CA LYS A 273 1.20 -8.01 25.32
C LYS A 273 -0.15 -7.47 24.86
N PRO A 274 -0.19 -6.35 24.14
CA PRO A 274 -1.43 -5.90 23.53
C PRO A 274 -1.97 -6.95 22.56
N VAL A 275 -3.29 -7.16 22.56
CA VAL A 275 -3.96 -8.13 21.69
C VAL A 275 -3.86 -7.68 20.25
N SER A 276 -3.29 -8.52 19.39
CA SER A 276 -3.29 -8.28 17.94
C SER A 276 -4.61 -8.77 17.35
N TYR A 277 -5.53 -7.87 17.09
CA TYR A 277 -6.86 -8.16 16.53
C TYR A 277 -6.87 -8.52 15.03
N THR A 278 -5.79 -9.04 14.49
CA THR A 278 -5.72 -9.45 13.07
C THR A 278 -6.80 -10.47 12.65
N HIS A 279 -7.44 -11.12 13.60
CA HIS A 279 -8.53 -12.07 13.34
C HIS A 279 -9.94 -11.45 13.36
N LEU A 280 -10.08 -10.21 13.79
CA LEU A 280 -11.37 -9.50 13.84
C LEU A 280 -11.74 -8.81 12.51
N THR A 281 -10.84 -8.78 11.56
CA THR A 281 -11.10 -8.18 10.24
C THR A 281 -11.81 -9.13 9.26
N LEU A 282 -11.97 -10.40 9.60
CA LEU A 282 -12.66 -11.40 8.76
C LEU A 282 -14.16 -11.11 8.50
N PRO A 283 -14.95 -10.56 9.43
CA PRO A 283 -16.35 -10.23 9.15
C PRO A 283 -16.55 -9.06 8.18
N THR A 284 -15.60 -8.14 8.08
CA THR A 284 -15.70 -6.99 7.17
C THR A 284 -15.39 -7.35 5.72
N MET A 285 -14.70 -8.46 5.46
CA MET A 285 -14.46 -8.93 4.09
C MET A 285 -15.63 -9.73 3.49
N LEU A 286 -16.62 -10.11 4.29
CA LEU A 286 -17.83 -10.84 3.84
C LEU A 286 -19.06 -9.95 3.70
N ALA A 287 -18.93 -8.65 3.92
CA ALA A 287 -20.02 -7.65 3.83
C ALA A 287 -19.97 -6.80 2.55
N VAL A 288 -19.26 -7.28 1.52
CA VAL A 288 -19.26 -6.66 0.17
C VAL A 288 -19.88 -7.63 -0.82
#